data_3982e0179966306b6053cb102e1b8f7b
#
_entry.id   3982e0179966306b6053cb102e1b8f7b
#
_cell.length_a   1.000
_cell.length_b   1.000
_cell.length_c   1.000
_cell.angle_alpha   90.00
_cell.angle_beta   90.00
_cell.angle_gamma   90.00
#
_symmetry.space_group_name_H-M   'P 1'
#
loop_
_entity.id
_entity.type
_entity.pdbx_description
1 polymer ?
#
loop_
_entity_poly.entity_id
_entity_poly.type
_entity_poly.pdbx_seq_one_letter_code
_entity_poly.pdbx_strand_id
1 'polypeptide(L)' 'MNKFIKINCWYEGIIKYINIDKVEGFYRYDGDDYTTICCGKYEIRSKETPEEILKLINEVR' A
#
# COMPACT_ATOMS: atom_id res chain seq x y z
N MET A 1 -19.71 -3.21 0.35
CA MET A 1 -18.59 -4.14 0.52
C MET A 1 -17.31 -3.38 0.76
N ASN A 2 -16.53 -3.76 1.75
CA ASN A 2 -15.34 -3.02 2.14
C ASN A 2 -14.13 -3.47 1.31
N LYS A 3 -13.61 -2.57 0.50
CA LYS A 3 -12.44 -2.85 -0.33
C LYS A 3 -11.26 -1.96 0.03
N PHE A 4 -11.15 -1.62 1.29
CA PHE A 4 -10.06 -0.78 1.75
C PHE A 4 -9.05 -1.61 2.53
N ILE A 5 -7.77 -1.30 2.32
CA ILE A 5 -6.70 -1.85 3.15
C ILE A 5 -6.13 -0.73 4.00
N LYS A 6 -5.66 -1.11 5.17
CA LYS A 6 -5.07 -0.19 6.14
C LYS A 6 -3.56 -0.27 5.99
N ILE A 7 -2.92 0.85 5.75
CA ILE A 7 -1.45 0.89 5.64
C ILE A 7 -0.88 1.95 6.56
N ASN A 8 0.37 1.75 6.95
CA ASN A 8 1.12 2.71 7.74
C ASN A 8 2.03 3.48 6.79
N CYS A 9 1.82 4.79 6.71
CA CYS A 9 2.64 5.63 5.84
C CYS A 9 4.06 5.72 6.38
N TRP A 10 5.02 5.61 5.46
CA TRP A 10 6.41 5.47 5.84
C TRP A 10 6.96 6.68 6.58
N TYR A 11 6.71 7.89 6.07
CA TYR A 11 7.33 9.07 6.68
C TYR A 11 6.35 10.07 7.27
N GLU A 12 5.07 9.88 7.04
CA GLU A 12 4.06 10.80 7.59
C GLU A 12 3.63 10.39 9.00
N GLY A 13 3.88 9.14 9.36
CA GLY A 13 3.48 8.65 10.67
C GLY A 13 1.99 8.50 10.85
N ILE A 14 1.25 8.42 9.75
CA ILE A 14 -0.20 8.30 9.78
C ILE A 14 -0.63 6.98 9.16
N ILE A 15 -1.87 6.60 9.46
CA ILE A 15 -2.50 5.43 8.88
C ILE A 15 -3.41 5.89 7.75
N LYS A 16 -3.30 5.24 6.60
CA LYS A 16 -4.18 5.52 5.46
C LYS A 16 -4.97 4.28 5.11
N TYR A 17 -6.21 4.49 4.69
CA TYR A 17 -7.07 3.45 4.16
C TYR A 17 -7.16 3.65 2.66
N ILE A 18 -6.75 2.64 1.90
CA ILE A 18 -6.64 2.72 0.44
C ILE A 18 -7.66 1.79 -0.19
N ASN A 19 -8.43 2.31 -1.14
CA ASN A 19 -9.35 1.50 -1.92
C ASN A 19 -8.53 0.63 -2.87
N ILE A 20 -8.65 -0.69 -2.75
CA ILE A 20 -7.86 -1.62 -3.57
C ILE A 20 -8.17 -1.50 -5.06
N ASP A 21 -9.36 -1.00 -5.41
CA ASP A 21 -9.71 -0.80 -6.82
C ASP A 21 -8.88 0.32 -7.45
N LYS A 22 -8.24 1.16 -6.63
CA LYS A 22 -7.40 2.25 -7.12
C LYS A 22 -5.93 1.88 -7.16
N VAL A 23 -5.57 0.72 -6.66
CA VAL A 23 -4.17 0.28 -6.64
C VAL A 23 -3.83 -0.32 -7.99
N GLU A 24 -2.90 0.30 -8.68
CA GLU A 24 -2.44 -0.17 -9.99
C GLU A 24 -1.25 -1.10 -9.87
N GLY A 25 -0.48 -0.93 -8.82
CA GLY A 25 0.67 -1.75 -8.57
C GLY A 25 1.42 -1.26 -7.33
N PHE A 26 2.36 -2.06 -6.89
CA PHE A 26 3.20 -1.67 -5.77
C PHE A 26 4.54 -2.40 -5.89
N TYR A 27 5.59 -1.75 -5.42
CA TYR A 27 6.94 -2.29 -5.57
C TYR A 27 7.87 -1.71 -4.52
N ARG A 28 9.00 -2.38 -4.35
CA ARG A 28 10.06 -1.90 -3.46
C ARG A 28 11.39 -2.17 -4.14
N TYR A 29 12.22 -1.13 -4.29
CA TYR A 29 13.57 -1.31 -4.79
C TYR A 29 14.45 -1.89 -3.69
N ASP A 30 15.53 -2.56 -4.09
CA ASP A 30 16.53 -3.02 -3.14
C ASP A 30 17.10 -1.82 -2.39
N GLY A 31 17.16 -1.94 -1.07
CA GLY A 31 17.66 -0.86 -0.24
C GLY A 31 16.62 0.13 0.23
N ASP A 32 15.40 0.07 -0.30
CA ASP A 32 14.31 0.93 0.17
C ASP A 32 13.77 0.42 1.50
N ASP A 33 13.40 1.37 2.35
CA ASP A 33 12.75 1.07 3.63
C ASP A 33 11.23 1.08 3.52
N TYR A 34 10.71 1.30 2.31
CA TYR A 34 9.28 1.46 2.09
C TYR A 34 8.87 0.82 0.79
N THR A 35 7.58 0.53 0.70
CA THR A 35 6.96 0.05 -0.54
C THR A 35 6.20 1.20 -1.17
N THR A 36 6.42 1.41 -2.46
CA THR A 36 5.67 2.43 -3.21
C THR A 36 4.41 1.79 -3.77
N ILE A 37 3.27 2.38 -3.46
CA ILE A 37 1.97 1.92 -3.96
C ILE A 37 1.48 2.96 -4.96
N CYS A 38 1.21 2.51 -6.18
CA CYS A 38 0.77 3.40 -7.27
C CYS A 38 -0.75 3.41 -7.32
N CYS A 39 -1.34 4.60 -7.15
CA CYS A 39 -2.79 4.79 -7.14
C CYS A 39 -3.13 5.91 -8.13
N GLY A 40 -3.19 5.58 -9.42
CA GLY A 40 -3.44 6.58 -10.44
C GLY A 40 -2.32 7.62 -10.47
N LYS A 41 -2.67 8.87 -10.21
CA LYS A 41 -1.71 9.97 -10.21
C LYS A 41 -0.90 10.05 -8.91
N TYR A 42 -1.28 9.28 -7.91
CA TYR A 42 -0.68 9.38 -6.59
C TYR A 42 0.21 8.19 -6.32
N GLU A 43 1.27 8.43 -5.56
CA GLU A 43 2.11 7.38 -5.02
C GLU A 43 2.09 7.49 -3.52
N ILE A 44 1.96 6.36 -2.86
CA ILE A 44 1.93 6.28 -1.40
C ILE A 44 3.07 5.40 -0.96
N ARG A 45 3.82 5.84 0.04
CA ARG A 45 4.92 5.06 0.59
C ARG A 45 4.48 4.42 1.87
N SER A 46 4.58 3.11 1.91
CA SER A 46 4.08 2.28 2.99
C SER A 46 5.21 1.58 3.71
N LYS A 47 5.06 1.41 5.01
CA LYS A 47 6.01 0.62 5.81
C LYS A 47 5.88 -0.86 5.55
N GLU A 48 4.70 -1.30 5.11
CA GLU A 48 4.46 -2.71 4.82
C GLU A 48 5.30 -3.17 3.64
N THR A 49 5.74 -4.42 3.69
CA THR A 49 6.43 -5.02 2.55
C THR A 49 5.44 -5.32 1.43
N PRO A 50 5.92 -5.53 0.19
CA PRO A 50 5.01 -5.93 -0.90
C PRO A 50 4.23 -7.18 -0.57
N GLU A 51 4.85 -8.14 0.11
CA GLU A 51 4.17 -9.38 0.50
C GLU A 51 3.05 -9.10 1.50
N GLU A 52 3.29 -8.19 2.44
CA GLU A 52 2.28 -7.80 3.40
C GLU A 52 1.11 -7.09 2.73
N ILE A 53 1.40 -6.23 1.75
CA ILE A 53 0.36 -5.52 1.01
C ILE A 53 -0.47 -6.50 0.20
N LEU A 54 0.17 -7.46 -0.44
CA LEU A 54 -0.53 -8.48 -1.20
C LEU A 54 -1.47 -9.28 -0.30
N LYS A 55 -1.00 -9.62 0.90
CA LYS A 55 -1.83 -10.34 1.87
C LYS A 55 -3.04 -9.51 2.27
N LEU A 56 -2.85 -8.22 2.55
CA LEU A 56 -3.94 -7.33 2.91
C LEU A 56 -4.99 -7.25 1.80
N ILE A 57 -4.55 -7.13 0.56
CA ILE A 57 -5.45 -7.08 -0.59
C ILE A 57 -6.25 -8.38 -0.69
N ASN A 58 -5.58 -9.52 -0.53
CA ASN A 58 -6.25 -10.80 -0.63
C ASN A 58 -7.27 -11.02 0.48
N GLU A 59 -7.06 -10.41 1.64
CA GLU A 59 -7.98 -10.56 2.77
C GLU A 59 -9.30 -9.81 2.57
N VAL A 60 -9.29 -8.74 1.76
CA VAL A 60 -10.50 -7.93 1.53
C VAL A 60 -11.11 -8.14 0.15
N ARG A 61 -10.43 -8.91 -0.67
CA ARG A 61 -10.87 -9.15 -2.05
C ARG A 61 -12.11 -10.04 -2.11
#